data_4871bee19de634c63f6ef20640c12097
#
_entry.id   4871bee19de634c63f6ef20640c12097
#
_cell.length_a   1.000
_cell.length_b   1.000
_cell.length_c   1.000
_cell.angle_alpha   90.00
_cell.angle_beta   90.00
_cell.angle_gamma   90.00
#
_symmetry.space_group_name_H-M   'P 1'
#
loop_
_entity.id
_entity.type
_entity.pdbx_description
1 polymer ?
#
loop_
_entity_poly.entity_id
_entity_poly.type
_entity_poly.pdbx_seq_one_letter_code
_entity_poly.pdbx_strand_id
1 'polypeptide(L)'
;MLASIWSQNKHMSGSKRIPTDGGSSFGHNPFAALSGEGLPPAPATSSLDSEPQNLVKPTRKSRWRVDIIRTKAGRGGKTVTVVTGFIGIGLPEKEQLAKAMQRACGSGGTVKDGQIEIQGDQREAVARILTEANFRPVFAGG
;
A
#
# COMPACT_ATOMS: atom_id res chain seq x y z
N MET A 1 33.49 41.09 38.36
CA MET A 1 34.52 40.10 38.01
C MET A 1 33.88 38.71 38.10
N LEU A 2 33.30 38.27 37.07
CA LEU A 2 32.74 36.91 36.98
C LEU A 2 33.19 36.31 35.66
N ALA A 3 34.24 35.50 35.73
CA ALA A 3 34.76 34.74 34.60
C ALA A 3 33.79 33.59 34.29
N SER A 4 33.22 33.64 33.14
CA SER A 4 32.35 32.59 32.57
C SER A 4 33.17 31.39 32.22
N ILE A 5 32.95 30.32 32.94
CA ILE A 5 33.51 29.02 32.59
C ILE A 5 32.52 28.36 31.64
N TRP A 6 32.71 28.54 30.35
CA TRP A 6 32.08 27.70 29.33
C TRP A 6 32.95 26.45 29.17
N SER A 7 32.57 25.42 29.88
CA SER A 7 33.11 24.10 29.71
C SER A 7 32.66 23.57 28.33
N GLN A 8 33.64 23.43 27.45
CA GLN A 8 33.47 22.81 26.16
C GLN A 8 33.20 21.31 26.35
N ASN A 9 31.95 20.93 26.25
CA ASN A 9 31.59 19.53 26.18
C ASN A 9 31.88 19.02 24.77
N LYS A 10 33.10 18.55 24.59
CA LYS A 10 33.56 17.92 23.35
C LYS A 10 32.97 16.56 23.28
N HIS A 11 31.77 16.49 22.70
CA HIS A 11 31.12 15.24 22.41
C HIS A 11 31.93 14.53 21.32
N MET A 12 32.77 13.61 21.72
CA MET A 12 33.36 12.64 20.84
C MET A 12 32.24 11.68 20.42
N SER A 13 31.64 11.96 19.26
CA SER A 13 30.84 11.01 18.53
C SER A 13 31.77 9.90 18.03
N GLY A 14 31.95 8.91 18.87
CA GLY A 14 32.52 7.63 18.47
C GLY A 14 31.53 6.93 17.55
N SER A 15 31.64 7.21 16.26
CA SER A 15 31.03 6.40 15.24
C SER A 15 31.61 4.99 15.34
N LYS A 16 30.95 4.15 16.10
CA LYS A 16 31.25 2.74 16.16
C LYS A 16 30.81 2.14 14.82
N ARG A 17 31.72 2.24 13.84
CA ARG A 17 31.58 1.51 12.60
C ARG A 17 31.61 0.05 12.99
N ILE A 18 30.49 -0.62 12.81
CA ILE A 18 30.40 -2.06 12.87
C ILE A 18 31.29 -2.54 11.73
N PRO A 19 32.38 -3.28 11.99
CA PRO A 19 33.14 -3.87 10.92
C PRO A 19 32.17 -4.86 10.22
N THR A 20 31.73 -4.51 9.04
CA THR A 20 31.20 -5.47 8.09
C THR A 20 32.41 -6.19 7.51
N ASP A 21 33.03 -6.98 8.34
CA ASP A 21 34.00 -7.95 7.89
C ASP A 21 33.21 -8.92 7.01
N GLY A 22 33.59 -8.94 5.75
CA GLY A 22 32.87 -9.67 4.74
C GLY A 22 32.62 -11.09 5.23
N GLY A 23 31.34 -11.38 5.41
CA GLY A 23 30.92 -12.71 5.75
C GLY A 23 31.61 -13.67 4.82
N SER A 24 32.40 -14.56 5.41
CA SER A 24 33.11 -15.60 4.72
C SER A 24 32.17 -16.23 3.69
N SER A 25 32.53 -15.96 2.44
CA SER A 25 32.20 -16.77 1.29
C SER A 25 31.00 -17.69 1.52
N PHE A 26 29.85 -17.30 1.04
CA PHE A 26 28.74 -18.23 0.78
C PHE A 26 29.17 -19.21 -0.34
N GLY A 27 30.31 -19.87 -0.14
CA GLY A 27 30.82 -20.88 -1.04
C GLY A 27 30.03 -22.18 -1.01
N HIS A 28 29.03 -22.22 -0.12
CA HIS A 28 28.14 -23.35 -0.07
C HIS A 28 26.78 -22.91 -0.61
N ASN A 29 26.55 -23.24 -1.86
CA ASN A 29 25.24 -23.08 -2.46
C ASN A 29 24.31 -24.14 -1.88
N PRO A 30 23.36 -23.81 -0.99
CA PRO A 30 22.48 -24.80 -0.39
C PRO A 30 21.56 -25.47 -1.41
N PHE A 31 21.51 -24.95 -2.62
CA PHE A 31 20.71 -25.49 -3.71
C PHE A 31 21.53 -26.30 -4.74
N ALA A 32 22.83 -26.48 -4.51
CA ALA A 32 23.68 -27.27 -5.42
C ALA A 32 23.25 -28.73 -5.48
N ALA A 33 22.54 -29.21 -4.50
CA ALA A 33 22.02 -30.58 -4.47
C ALA A 33 20.69 -30.77 -5.23
N LEU A 34 20.09 -29.67 -5.70
CA LEU A 34 18.91 -29.72 -6.57
C LEU A 34 19.36 -29.90 -8.03
N SER A 35 20.09 -30.97 -8.29
CA SER A 35 20.28 -31.44 -9.65
C SER A 35 18.94 -31.90 -10.17
N GLY A 36 18.54 -31.42 -11.31
CA GLY A 36 17.24 -31.71 -11.93
C GLY A 36 17.06 -33.14 -12.45
N GLU A 37 17.79 -34.12 -11.87
CA GLU A 37 17.65 -35.54 -12.15
C GLU A 37 16.57 -36.12 -11.25
N GLY A 38 15.38 -36.09 -11.72
CA GLY A 38 14.24 -36.67 -11.02
C GLY A 38 12.91 -35.98 -11.32
N LEU A 39 12.94 -34.95 -12.14
CA LEU A 39 11.71 -34.41 -12.67
C LEU A 39 11.21 -35.30 -13.80
N PRO A 40 9.96 -35.80 -13.74
CA PRO A 40 9.40 -36.49 -14.89
C PRO A 40 9.42 -35.55 -16.09
N PRO A 41 9.70 -36.04 -17.30
CA PRO A 41 9.71 -35.19 -18.48
C PRO A 41 8.37 -34.53 -18.62
N ALA A 42 8.37 -33.22 -18.67
CA ALA A 42 7.17 -32.44 -18.97
C ALA A 42 6.62 -32.97 -20.32
N PRO A 43 5.31 -33.24 -20.41
CA PRO A 43 4.73 -33.61 -21.67
C PRO A 43 4.98 -32.47 -22.66
N ALA A 44 5.69 -32.80 -23.75
CA ALA A 44 5.87 -31.89 -24.86
C ALA A 44 4.49 -31.62 -25.49
N THR A 45 3.86 -30.56 -25.09
CA THR A 45 2.79 -30.00 -25.89
C THR A 45 3.38 -28.91 -26.78
N SER A 46 3.86 -29.40 -27.91
CA SER A 46 3.96 -28.60 -29.13
C SER A 46 2.58 -28.11 -29.51
N SER A 47 2.56 -26.88 -29.94
CA SER A 47 1.62 -26.21 -30.85
C SER A 47 1.12 -24.92 -30.23
N LEU A 48 1.70 -23.80 -30.72
CA LEU A 48 1.13 -23.03 -31.80
C LEU A 48 -0.40 -22.94 -31.68
N ASP A 49 -0.84 -21.99 -30.83
CA ASP A 49 -1.87 -21.07 -31.22
C ASP A 49 -1.84 -19.92 -30.20
N SER A 50 -1.34 -18.81 -30.72
CA SER A 50 -1.36 -17.53 -30.03
C SER A 50 -2.80 -17.01 -30.05
N GLU A 51 -3.63 -17.55 -29.20
CA GLU A 51 -4.79 -16.79 -28.80
C GLU A 51 -4.41 -15.86 -27.67
N PRO A 52 -4.74 -14.58 -27.75
CA PRO A 52 -4.65 -13.72 -26.63
C PRO A 52 -5.61 -14.27 -25.58
N GLN A 53 -5.08 -15.02 -24.63
CA GLN A 53 -5.83 -15.37 -23.45
C GLN A 53 -6.22 -14.03 -22.80
N ASN A 54 -7.40 -13.59 -23.22
CA ASN A 54 -8.20 -12.68 -22.45
C ASN A 54 -8.28 -13.31 -21.06
N LEU A 55 -7.35 -12.91 -20.20
CA LEU A 55 -7.42 -13.17 -18.78
C LEU A 55 -8.75 -12.59 -18.33
N VAL A 56 -9.78 -13.42 -18.43
CA VAL A 56 -11.04 -13.19 -17.76
C VAL A 56 -10.65 -13.12 -16.29
N LYS A 57 -10.31 -11.90 -15.84
CA LYS A 57 -10.26 -11.62 -14.42
C LYS A 57 -11.55 -12.19 -13.86
N PRO A 58 -11.46 -13.08 -12.86
CA PRO A 58 -12.68 -13.62 -12.27
C PRO A 58 -13.57 -12.43 -11.99
N THR A 59 -14.77 -12.44 -12.55
CA THR A 59 -15.79 -11.41 -12.33
C THR A 59 -16.13 -11.50 -10.85
N ARG A 60 -15.31 -10.87 -10.05
CA ARG A 60 -15.58 -10.70 -8.63
C ARG A 60 -16.87 -9.90 -8.62
N LYS A 61 -17.93 -10.52 -8.12
CA LYS A 61 -19.23 -9.87 -7.97
C LYS A 61 -18.98 -8.51 -7.34
N SER A 62 -19.26 -7.44 -8.08
CA SER A 62 -18.98 -6.08 -7.62
C SER A 62 -19.68 -5.89 -6.26
N ARG A 63 -18.89 -5.55 -5.26
CA ARG A 63 -19.45 -5.13 -3.98
C ARG A 63 -20.25 -3.86 -4.21
N TRP A 64 -21.04 -3.50 -3.23
CA TRP A 64 -21.99 -2.40 -3.30
C TRP A 64 -21.40 -1.09 -3.83
N ARG A 65 -22.26 -0.26 -4.38
CA ARG A 65 -21.95 1.11 -4.78
C ARG A 65 -21.46 1.90 -3.56
N VAL A 66 -20.39 2.65 -3.74
CA VAL A 66 -19.86 3.62 -2.77
C VAL A 66 -19.75 4.98 -3.42
N ASP A 67 -20.12 6.03 -2.70
CA ASP A 67 -20.09 7.38 -3.21
C ASP A 67 -18.85 8.11 -2.71
N ILE A 68 -18.12 8.73 -3.63
CA ILE A 68 -16.94 9.54 -3.35
C ILE A 68 -17.34 11.00 -3.45
N ILE A 69 -17.27 11.71 -2.34
CA ILE A 69 -17.68 13.10 -2.21
C ILE A 69 -16.47 13.96 -1.90
N ARG A 70 -16.33 15.09 -2.57
CA ARG A 70 -15.35 16.10 -2.20
C ARG A 70 -16.01 17.13 -1.30
N THR A 71 -15.47 17.30 -0.12
CA THR A 71 -15.97 18.26 0.87
C THR A 71 -14.90 19.27 1.24
N LYS A 72 -15.27 20.53 1.31
CA LYS A 72 -14.40 21.62 1.80
C LYS A 72 -14.78 22.07 3.21
N ALA A 73 -15.79 21.46 3.79
CA ALA A 73 -16.42 21.92 5.01
C ALA A 73 -15.56 21.71 6.26
N GLY A 74 -15.45 22.74 7.06
CA GLY A 74 -15.24 22.67 8.50
C GLY A 74 -13.81 22.64 9.00
N ARG A 75 -12.77 22.62 8.15
CA ARG A 75 -11.38 22.52 8.63
C ARG A 75 -10.43 23.49 7.93
N GLY A 76 -10.69 24.79 8.11
CA GLY A 76 -9.80 25.81 7.57
C GLY A 76 -9.70 25.82 6.04
N GLY A 77 -10.76 25.47 5.33
CA GLY A 77 -10.81 25.50 3.87
C GLY A 77 -10.07 24.35 3.19
N LYS A 78 -9.57 23.36 3.93
CA LYS A 78 -8.89 22.20 3.36
C LYS A 78 -9.89 21.27 2.68
N THR A 79 -9.53 20.81 1.50
CA THR A 79 -10.31 19.80 0.78
C THR A 79 -10.16 18.44 1.45
N VAL A 80 -11.26 17.71 1.55
CA VAL A 80 -11.29 16.33 2.07
C VAL A 80 -12.11 15.48 1.12
N THR A 81 -11.61 14.31 0.82
CA THR A 81 -12.34 13.28 0.05
C THR A 81 -13.02 12.34 1.03
N VAL A 82 -14.33 12.27 0.99
CA VAL A 82 -15.15 11.42 1.86
C VAL A 82 -15.74 10.29 1.05
N VAL A 83 -15.60 9.06 1.54
CA VAL A 83 -16.19 7.87 0.94
C VAL A 83 -17.30 7.35 1.82
N THR A 84 -18.49 7.27 1.25
CA THR A 84 -19.72 6.88 1.95
C THR A 84 -20.41 5.71 1.24
N GLY A 85 -21.44 5.16 1.89
CA GLY A 85 -22.25 4.12 1.26
C GLY A 85 -21.67 2.71 1.38
N PHE A 86 -20.77 2.48 2.32
CA PHE A 86 -20.29 1.14 2.62
C PHE A 86 -21.39 0.28 3.23
N ILE A 87 -21.81 -0.75 2.50
CA ILE A 87 -22.79 -1.73 2.95
C ILE A 87 -22.12 -3.10 3.02
N GLY A 88 -22.39 -3.85 4.07
CA GLY A 88 -21.90 -5.23 4.21
C GLY A 88 -20.45 -5.39 4.60
N ILE A 89 -19.76 -4.32 4.99
CA ILE A 89 -18.39 -4.38 5.53
C ILE A 89 -18.34 -3.84 6.96
N GLY A 90 -17.53 -4.49 7.77
CA GLY A 90 -17.31 -4.10 9.17
C GLY A 90 -16.34 -2.92 9.32
N LEU A 91 -16.25 -2.41 10.54
CA LEU A 91 -15.31 -1.34 10.88
C LEU A 91 -13.84 -1.73 10.57
N PRO A 92 -13.35 -2.94 10.92
CA PRO A 92 -11.97 -3.33 10.64
C PRO A 92 -11.65 -3.35 9.14
N GLU A 93 -12.58 -3.75 8.30
CA GLU A 93 -12.38 -3.75 6.84
C GLU A 93 -12.32 -2.32 6.30
N LYS A 94 -13.14 -1.40 6.83
CA LYS A 94 -13.06 0.03 6.50
C LYS A 94 -11.74 0.66 6.90
N GLU A 95 -11.20 0.28 8.06
CA GLU A 95 -9.89 0.75 8.51
C GLU A 95 -8.75 0.25 7.61
N GLN A 96 -8.82 -1.00 7.16
CA GLN A 96 -7.85 -1.54 6.21
C GLN A 96 -7.90 -0.79 4.88
N LEU A 97 -9.10 -0.53 4.36
CA LEU A 97 -9.30 0.29 3.16
C LEU A 97 -8.76 1.70 3.36
N ALA A 98 -9.06 2.33 4.48
CA ALA A 98 -8.55 3.66 4.81
C ALA A 98 -7.02 3.69 4.83
N LYS A 99 -6.37 2.70 5.45
CA LYS A 99 -4.91 2.57 5.44
C LYS A 99 -4.34 2.38 4.04
N ALA A 100 -4.99 1.56 3.21
CA ALA A 100 -4.59 1.37 1.82
C ALA A 100 -4.69 2.68 1.03
N MET A 101 -5.79 3.41 1.20
CA MET A 101 -6.00 4.72 0.57
C MET A 101 -4.97 5.75 1.04
N GLN A 102 -4.67 5.82 2.34
CA GLN A 102 -3.66 6.72 2.89
C GLN A 102 -2.28 6.46 2.28
N ARG A 103 -1.89 5.20 2.16
CA ARG A 103 -0.61 4.80 1.56
C ARG A 103 -0.54 5.18 0.08
N ALA A 104 -1.58 4.93 -0.66
CA ALA A 104 -1.63 5.24 -2.10
C ALA A 104 -1.71 6.74 -2.38
N CYS A 105 -2.42 7.48 -1.53
CA CYS A 105 -2.56 8.93 -1.67
C CYS A 105 -1.39 9.72 -1.04
N GLY A 106 -0.58 9.08 -0.19
CA GLY A 106 0.45 9.76 0.59
C GLY A 106 -0.10 10.82 1.53
N SER A 107 -1.37 10.72 1.92
CA SER A 107 -2.08 11.69 2.73
C SER A 107 -2.75 11.06 3.94
N GLY A 108 -2.99 11.85 4.96
CA GLY A 108 -3.69 11.40 6.16
C GLY A 108 -5.16 11.09 5.88
N GLY A 109 -5.71 10.21 6.67
CA GLY A 109 -7.14 9.88 6.61
C GLY A 109 -7.62 9.31 7.93
N THR A 110 -8.91 9.21 8.08
CA THR A 110 -9.56 8.63 9.26
C THR A 110 -10.85 7.91 8.87
N VAL A 111 -11.29 7.02 9.74
CA VAL A 111 -12.62 6.40 9.62
C VAL A 111 -13.49 7.02 10.69
N LYS A 112 -14.56 7.68 10.29
CA LYS A 112 -15.51 8.33 11.17
C LYS A 112 -16.93 8.04 10.73
N ASP A 113 -17.80 7.72 11.66
CA ASP A 113 -19.23 7.44 11.39
C ASP A 113 -19.47 6.41 10.28
N GLY A 114 -18.55 5.45 10.15
CA GLY A 114 -18.61 4.44 9.09
C GLY A 114 -18.23 4.93 7.70
N GLN A 115 -17.73 6.16 7.58
CA GLN A 115 -17.21 6.78 6.37
C GLN A 115 -15.69 6.86 6.43
N ILE A 116 -15.04 6.90 5.28
CA ILE A 116 -13.59 7.09 5.19
C ILE A 116 -13.32 8.50 4.71
N GLU A 117 -12.58 9.27 5.51
CA GLU A 117 -12.16 10.64 5.18
C GLU A 117 -10.67 10.62 4.81
N ILE A 118 -10.31 11.11 3.63
CA ILE A 118 -8.92 11.25 3.17
C ILE A 118 -8.64 12.73 2.91
N GLN A 119 -7.52 13.23 3.43
CA GLN A 119 -7.13 14.62 3.25
C GLN A 119 -6.72 14.90 1.81
N GLY A 120 -7.18 16.00 1.26
CA GLY A 120 -6.93 16.41 -0.11
C GLY A 120 -7.99 15.95 -1.10
N ASP A 121 -7.83 16.35 -2.36
CA ASP A 121 -8.66 15.89 -3.47
C ASP A 121 -8.02 14.65 -4.09
N GLN A 122 -8.32 13.51 -3.55
CA GLN A 122 -7.74 12.22 -3.93
C GLN A 122 -8.79 11.28 -4.52
N ARG A 123 -9.83 11.82 -5.14
CA ARG A 123 -10.97 11.05 -5.65
C ARG A 123 -10.57 9.95 -6.62
N GLU A 124 -9.64 10.23 -7.51
CA GLU A 124 -9.20 9.25 -8.52
C GLU A 124 -8.40 8.09 -7.90
N ALA A 125 -7.46 8.40 -7.00
CA ALA A 125 -6.68 7.38 -6.31
C ALA A 125 -7.57 6.49 -5.44
N VAL A 126 -8.49 7.10 -4.72
CA VAL A 126 -9.50 6.40 -3.91
C VAL A 126 -10.39 5.50 -4.77
N ALA A 127 -10.85 6.00 -5.94
CA ALA A 127 -11.67 5.22 -6.86
C ALA A 127 -10.95 3.97 -7.38
N ARG A 128 -9.66 4.06 -7.67
CA ARG A 128 -8.83 2.90 -8.09
C ARG A 128 -8.81 1.83 -7.01
N ILE A 129 -8.50 2.21 -5.78
CA ILE A 129 -8.42 1.26 -4.65
C ILE A 129 -9.77 0.61 -4.38
N LEU A 130 -10.85 1.38 -4.44
CA LEU A 130 -12.20 0.84 -4.28
C LEU A 130 -12.54 -0.16 -5.38
N THR A 131 -12.13 0.12 -6.62
CA THR A 131 -12.32 -0.81 -7.74
C THR A 131 -11.51 -2.09 -7.54
N GLU A 132 -10.28 -2.00 -7.06
CA GLU A 132 -9.46 -3.16 -6.70
C GLU A 132 -10.08 -3.99 -5.58
N ALA A 133 -10.72 -3.33 -4.62
CA ALA A 133 -11.47 -3.98 -3.55
C ALA A 133 -12.86 -4.48 -3.97
N ASN A 134 -13.20 -4.40 -5.27
CA ASN A 134 -14.46 -4.81 -5.88
C ASN A 134 -15.68 -3.98 -5.47
N PHE A 135 -15.47 -2.75 -5.07
CA PHE A 135 -16.55 -1.79 -4.94
C PHE A 135 -16.80 -1.09 -6.28
N ARG A 136 -17.97 -0.48 -6.39
CA ARG A 136 -18.32 0.38 -7.52
C ARG A 136 -18.29 1.84 -7.08
N PRO A 137 -17.16 2.53 -7.26
CA PRO A 137 -17.06 3.94 -6.88
C PRO A 137 -17.88 4.81 -7.82
N VAL A 138 -18.57 5.77 -7.25
CA VAL A 138 -19.33 6.79 -7.97
C VAL A 138 -18.93 8.15 -7.43
N PHE A 139 -18.59 9.06 -8.33
CA PHE A 139 -18.31 10.44 -7.94
C PHE A 139 -19.63 11.15 -7.65
N ALA A 140 -19.86 11.47 -6.39
CA ALA A 140 -21.05 12.16 -5.92
C ALA A 140 -20.63 13.52 -5.36
N GLY A 141 -21.17 14.57 -5.90
CA GLY A 141 -20.85 15.94 -5.50
C GLY A 141 -19.50 16.46 -6.02
N GLY A 142 -19.51 17.65 -6.52
CA GLY A 142 -18.35 18.37 -7.08
C GLY A 142 -18.45 19.85 -6.79
#